data_a65826eafd840973dd9a330b282c1321
#
_entry.id   a65826eafd840973dd9a330b282c1321
#
_cell.length_a   1.000
_cell.length_b   1.000
_cell.length_c   1.000
_cell.angle_alpha   90.00
_cell.angle_beta   90.00
_cell.angle_gamma   90.00
#
_symmetry.space_group_name_H-M   'P 1'
#
loop_
_entity.id
_entity.type
_entity.pdbx_description
1 polymer ?
#
loop_
_entity_poly.entity_id
_entity_poly.type
_entity_poly.pdbx_seq_one_letter_code
_entity_poly.pdbx_strand_id
1 'polypeptide(L)' 'MFKIYVYIFDTLADWELGYVIAELNSGRFFKKDAPRVSVKTVGISKEPVKTMGGLTIVPDCVIDDIA' A
#
# COMPACT_ATOMS: atom_id res chain seq x y z
N MET A 1 11.55 -2.81 12.50
CA MET A 1 10.73 -2.27 11.41
C MET A 1 9.46 -3.10 11.27
N PHE A 2 8.33 -2.44 11.20
CA PHE A 2 7.06 -3.10 10.92
C PHE A 2 6.80 -3.14 9.43
N LYS A 3 6.30 -4.26 8.94
CA LYS A 3 5.91 -4.41 7.54
C LYS A 3 4.39 -4.46 7.46
N ILE A 4 3.83 -3.60 6.61
CA ILE A 4 2.39 -3.55 6.38
C ILE A 4 2.16 -3.78 4.89
N TYR A 5 1.26 -4.70 4.58
CA TYR A 5 0.89 -4.98 3.19
C TYR A 5 -0.52 -4.49 2.94
N VAL A 6 -0.69 -3.72 1.87
CA VAL A 6 -1.99 -3.19 1.48
C VAL A 6 -2.42 -3.91 0.22
N TYR A 7 -3.51 -4.68 0.33
CA TYR A 7 -4.05 -5.39 -0.82
C TYR A 7 -4.73 -4.42 -1.77
N ILE A 8 -4.32 -4.44 -3.03
CA ILE A 8 -4.91 -3.57 -4.04
C ILE A 8 -5.64 -4.42 -5.08
N PHE A 9 -6.69 -3.84 -5.62
CA PHE A 9 -7.57 -4.52 -6.58
C PHE A 9 -8.23 -3.47 -7.47
N ASP A 10 -8.80 -3.93 -8.58
CA ASP A 10 -9.52 -3.01 -9.46
C ASP A 10 -10.66 -2.33 -8.73
N THR A 11 -10.85 -1.06 -9.00
CA THR A 11 -11.90 -0.20 -8.43
C THR A 11 -11.69 0.18 -6.96
N LEU A 12 -10.48 -0.03 -6.42
CA LEU A 12 -10.21 0.44 -5.05
C LEU A 12 -10.34 1.97 -4.98
N ALA A 13 -10.70 2.49 -3.81
CA ALA A 13 -10.87 3.92 -3.61
C ALA A 13 -9.53 4.59 -3.40
N ASP A 14 -9.20 5.54 -4.28
CA ASP A 14 -7.92 6.24 -4.26
C ASP A 14 -7.64 6.91 -2.91
N TRP A 15 -8.66 7.54 -2.34
CA TRP A 15 -8.47 8.33 -1.13
C TRP A 15 -8.24 7.47 0.11
N GLU A 16 -8.85 6.29 0.19
CA GLU A 16 -8.63 5.39 1.32
C GLU A 16 -7.19 4.91 1.34
N LEU A 17 -6.70 4.46 0.19
CA LEU A 17 -5.35 3.98 0.04
C LEU A 17 -4.33 5.10 0.26
N GLY A 18 -4.59 6.27 -0.32
CA GLY A 18 -3.67 7.38 -0.29
C GLY A 18 -3.35 7.86 1.11
N TYR A 19 -4.37 8.01 1.93
CA TYR A 19 -4.17 8.46 3.31
C TYR A 19 -3.35 7.47 4.12
N VAL A 20 -3.72 6.21 4.07
CA VAL A 20 -3.06 5.17 4.88
C VAL A 20 -1.59 5.05 4.48
N ILE A 21 -1.32 4.95 3.20
CA ILE A 21 0.04 4.78 2.72
C ILE A 21 0.89 6.01 3.04
N ALA A 22 0.36 7.21 2.79
CA ALA A 22 1.11 8.42 3.01
C ALA A 22 1.47 8.60 4.48
N GLU A 23 0.51 8.39 5.39
CA GLU A 23 0.75 8.59 6.82
C GLU A 23 1.68 7.52 7.40
N LEU A 24 1.49 6.27 7.01
CA LEU A 24 2.30 5.19 7.56
C LEU A 24 3.72 5.20 7.00
N ASN A 25 3.87 5.37 5.70
CA ASN A 25 5.18 5.29 5.08
C ASN A 25 6.04 6.50 5.37
N SER A 26 5.45 7.69 5.44
CA SER A 26 6.20 8.92 5.75
C SER A 26 6.53 9.02 7.23
N GLY A 27 5.64 8.52 8.09
CA GLY A 27 5.82 8.59 9.54
C GLY A 27 5.83 10.00 10.08
N ARG A 28 5.33 10.97 9.34
CA ARG A 28 5.47 12.39 9.70
C ARG A 28 4.81 12.79 11.02
N PHE A 29 3.81 12.03 11.47
CA PHE A 29 3.13 12.27 12.73
C PHE A 29 3.52 11.28 13.82
N PHE A 30 4.49 10.40 13.53
CA PHE A 30 4.93 9.42 14.51
C PHE A 30 5.79 10.09 15.58
N LYS A 31 5.85 9.47 16.74
CA LYS A 31 6.79 9.89 17.77
C LYS A 31 8.21 9.76 17.25
N LYS A 32 9.10 10.63 17.74
CA LYS A 32 10.46 10.71 17.24
C LYS A 32 11.20 9.38 17.28
N ASP A 33 10.92 8.55 18.28
CA ASP A 33 11.59 7.27 18.48
C ASP A 33 10.72 6.07 18.07
N ALA A 34 9.63 6.32 17.35
CA ALA A 34 8.76 5.25 16.90
C ALA A 34 9.46 4.36 15.86
N PRO A 35 9.17 3.05 15.83
CA PRO A 35 9.74 2.17 14.83
C PRO A 35 9.30 2.61 13.43
N ARG A 36 10.16 2.36 12.46
CA ARG A 36 9.80 2.62 11.07
C ARG A 36 8.78 1.61 10.58
N VAL A 37 7.93 2.08 9.66
CA VAL A 37 6.92 1.24 9.02
C VAL A 37 7.21 1.20 7.52
N SER A 38 7.26 -0.01 6.97
CA SER A 38 7.40 -0.21 5.54
C SER A 38 6.05 -0.64 4.99
N VAL A 39 5.53 0.09 4.00
CA VAL A 39 4.24 -0.20 3.40
C VAL A 39 4.47 -0.66 1.96
N LYS A 40 3.95 -1.84 1.64
CA LYS A 40 4.03 -2.41 0.30
C LYS A 40 2.63 -2.70 -0.20
N THR A 41 2.40 -2.47 -1.49
CA THR A 41 1.15 -2.87 -2.11
C THR A 41 1.23 -4.31 -2.58
N VAL A 42 0.13 -5.03 -2.42
CA VAL A 42 0.03 -6.45 -2.76
C VAL A 42 -1.12 -6.66 -3.70
N GLY A 43 -0.88 -7.34 -4.81
CA GLY A 43 -1.92 -7.72 -5.74
C GLY A 43 -2.08 -9.22 -5.80
N ILE A 44 -3.17 -9.68 -6.40
CA ILE A 44 -3.39 -11.11 -6.63
C ILE A 44 -2.45 -11.62 -7.71
N SER A 45 -2.04 -10.74 -8.60
CA SER A 45 -1.06 -11.03 -9.65
C SER A 45 -0.21 -9.78 -9.86
N LYS A 46 0.78 -9.87 -10.74
CA LYS A 46 1.62 -8.73 -11.07
C LYS A 46 0.96 -7.75 -12.03
N GLU A 47 -0.23 -8.05 -12.49
CA GLU A 47 -0.94 -7.19 -13.41
C GLU A 47 -1.30 -5.87 -12.73
N PRO A 48 -1.21 -4.75 -13.46
CA PRO A 48 -1.65 -3.47 -12.89
C PRO A 48 -3.13 -3.47 -12.56
N VAL A 49 -3.50 -2.73 -11.53
CA VAL A 49 -4.91 -2.54 -11.16
C VAL A 49 -5.29 -1.09 -11.41
N LYS A 50 -6.57 -0.85 -11.66
CA LYS A 50 -7.10 0.51 -11.83
C LYS A 50 -7.94 0.89 -10.64
N THR A 51 -7.68 2.08 -10.10
CA THR A 51 -8.46 2.62 -9.00
C THR A 51 -9.81 3.14 -9.51
N MET A 52 -10.68 3.48 -8.58
CA MET A 52 -11.97 4.09 -8.90
C MET A 52 -11.78 5.40 -9.67
N GLY A 53 -10.73 6.15 -9.37
CA GLY A 53 -10.41 7.40 -10.05
C GLY A 53 -9.64 7.23 -11.35
N GLY A 54 -9.36 5.99 -11.77
CA GLY A 54 -8.71 5.72 -13.04
C GLY A 54 -7.19 5.69 -13.01
N LEU A 55 -6.58 5.72 -11.82
CA LEU A 55 -5.13 5.58 -11.71
C LEU A 55 -4.72 4.13 -11.91
N THR A 56 -3.60 3.93 -12.56
CA THR A 56 -3.03 2.60 -12.76
C THR A 56 -1.93 2.38 -11.73
N ILE A 57 -2.05 1.30 -10.96
CA ILE A 57 -1.08 0.98 -9.92
C ILE A 57 -0.53 -0.41 -10.17
N VAL A 58 0.80 -0.51 -10.17
CA VAL A 58 1.48 -1.80 -10.26
C VAL A 58 1.81 -2.25 -8.85
N PRO A 59 1.37 -3.46 -8.43
CA PRO A 59 1.66 -3.93 -7.08
C PRO A 59 3.16 -4.10 -6.85
N ASP A 60 3.60 -3.83 -5.63
CA ASP A 60 4.99 -4.09 -5.23
C ASP A 60 5.29 -5.58 -5.20
N CYS A 61 4.31 -6.39 -4.81
CA CYS A 61 4.47 -7.83 -4.71
C CYS A 61 3.12 -8.50 -4.91
N VAL A 62 3.12 -9.82 -5.00
CA VAL A 62 1.91 -10.61 -5.12
C VAL A 62 1.68 -11.39 -3.83
N ILE A 63 0.42 -11.77 -3.60
CA ILE A 63 0.03 -12.39 -2.33
C ILE A 63 0.78 -13.70 -2.07
N ASP A 64 1.11 -14.43 -3.11
CA ASP A 64 1.87 -15.68 -2.96
C ASP A 64 3.27 -15.46 -2.40
N ASP A 65 3.84 -14.27 -2.59
CA ASP A 65 5.18 -13.96 -2.12
C ASP A 65 5.26 -13.73 -0.62
N ILE A 66 4.12 -13.46 0.02
CA ILE A 66 4.07 -13.16 1.44
C ILE A 66 3.31 -14.19 2.25
N ALA A 67 2.74 -15.19 1.59
CA ALA A 67 1.95 -16.24 2.26
C ALA A 67 2.85 -17.22 2.98
#